data_3486551866c43216dc350080cd568469
#
_entry.id   3486551866c43216dc350080cd568469
#
_cell.length_a   1.000
_cell.length_b   1.000
_cell.length_c   1.000
_cell.angle_alpha   90.00
_cell.angle_beta   90.00
_cell.angle_gamma   90.00
#
_symmetry.space_group_name_H-M   'P 1'
#
loop_
_entity.id
_entity.type
_entity.pdbx_description
1 polymer ?
#
loop_
_entity_poly.entity_id
_entity_poly.type
_entity_poly.pdbx_seq_one_letter_code
_entity_poly.pdbx_strand_id
1 'polypeptide(L)'
;MLETPMTETGSGRTDLMWRMLLSLGAATLAFIWVSSDVANVGITWDEPAYFSSATRIQDWTAELVSGPDRVSVLSAERIEEVWDWGRTWNPHPPVYKEAMALTEWVAGDALGSVRGFRLAPLLFFSLLIGAVAWVGAREWGLVAGGAAAAALLLMPRVLGHAHIAATDMPVTALWFLATLGTIRFIEHRGVGAYALAVFAFGLAISTKFTGFLVPVPIVLWALVYHRRKGSVTAIVAIGAAALAVAYLVNPLAWHQPVDALRQLVGDSLRRGDSVPIATYYLGASYSFKLPWHHAIVMTLVTVPIGILVLGLWGTGSALPRLRRETLAGLCVVEVIFFWALLALPNSPNHDGVRLFLPAFPFLALLAGRGASEVVTALRKRLRGAELGLASACGVIVFLLPAYLQTVAISPYYLSYYNELIGGVPGAEQRGMEMTYWYDAITPAFVERLNEILPPDAELATFPSQDYFLALQGLGRLRDDIRISDTLPTPYYLIYGRRGMFTPVEWQIYRDVRPLLTVELQGVELAGLYRYQPTD
;
A
#
# COMPACT_ATOMS: atom_id res chain seq x y z
N MET A 1 -52.44 -19.12 -28.62
CA MET A 1 -51.08 -18.87 -29.14
C MET A 1 -50.16 -18.78 -27.91
N LEU A 2 -49.39 -19.82 -27.71
CA LEU A 2 -48.41 -19.90 -26.63
C LEU A 2 -47.15 -19.16 -27.08
N GLU A 3 -46.84 -18.03 -26.44
CA GLU A 3 -45.57 -17.34 -26.62
C GLU A 3 -44.48 -18.17 -25.96
N THR A 4 -43.53 -18.62 -26.76
CA THR A 4 -42.29 -19.27 -26.34
C THR A 4 -41.42 -18.26 -25.58
N PRO A 5 -40.88 -18.59 -24.40
CA PRO A 5 -39.95 -17.70 -23.72
C PRO A 5 -38.63 -17.67 -24.50
N MET A 6 -38.28 -16.49 -25.00
CA MET A 6 -37.00 -16.24 -25.67
C MET A 6 -35.84 -16.49 -24.70
N THR A 7 -34.87 -17.22 -25.16
CA THR A 7 -33.63 -17.67 -24.53
C THR A 7 -32.71 -16.51 -24.17
N GLU A 8 -32.87 -15.91 -22.99
CA GLU A 8 -31.92 -14.94 -22.39
C GLU A 8 -30.66 -15.60 -21.74
N THR A 9 -30.52 -16.90 -21.80
CA THR A 9 -29.50 -17.66 -21.04
C THR A 9 -28.10 -17.65 -21.66
N GLY A 10 -27.93 -17.29 -22.92
CA GLY A 10 -26.60 -17.33 -23.59
C GLY A 10 -25.76 -16.06 -23.37
N SER A 11 -26.34 -14.87 -23.47
CA SER A 11 -25.60 -13.60 -23.37
C SER A 11 -25.08 -13.30 -21.96
N GLY A 12 -25.85 -13.64 -20.94
CA GLY A 12 -25.44 -13.42 -19.55
C GLY A 12 -24.26 -14.28 -19.10
N ARG A 13 -24.20 -15.54 -19.57
CA ARG A 13 -23.07 -16.45 -19.28
C ARG A 13 -21.78 -16.00 -19.97
N THR A 14 -21.88 -15.54 -21.21
CA THR A 14 -20.72 -15.02 -21.97
C THR A 14 -20.17 -13.75 -21.35
N ASP A 15 -21.02 -12.83 -20.91
CA ASP A 15 -20.62 -11.59 -20.24
C ASP A 15 -19.93 -11.88 -18.88
N LEU A 16 -20.48 -12.79 -18.08
CA LEU A 16 -19.87 -13.25 -16.85
C LEU A 16 -18.48 -13.84 -17.09
N MET A 17 -18.35 -14.69 -18.12
CA MET A 17 -17.07 -15.31 -18.48
C MET A 17 -16.00 -14.24 -18.83
N TRP A 18 -16.33 -13.25 -19.64
CA TRP A 18 -15.39 -12.19 -19.99
C TRP A 18 -14.96 -11.33 -18.79
N ARG A 19 -15.86 -11.05 -17.86
CA ARG A 19 -15.53 -10.34 -16.61
C ARG A 19 -14.59 -11.17 -15.72
N MET A 20 -14.82 -12.48 -15.63
CA MET A 20 -13.94 -13.39 -14.90
C MET A 20 -12.55 -13.47 -15.54
N LEU A 21 -12.48 -13.63 -16.87
CA LEU A 21 -11.21 -13.67 -17.59
C LEU A 21 -10.43 -12.36 -17.46
N LEU A 22 -11.09 -11.21 -17.52
CA LEU A 22 -10.47 -9.90 -17.30
C LEU A 22 -9.91 -9.80 -15.88
N SER A 23 -10.70 -10.17 -14.87
CA SER A 23 -10.31 -10.10 -13.47
C SER A 23 -9.11 -10.99 -13.16
N LEU A 24 -9.15 -12.26 -13.58
CA LEU A 24 -8.07 -13.21 -13.41
C LEU A 24 -6.82 -12.79 -14.20
N GLY A 25 -6.99 -12.37 -15.43
CA GLY A 25 -5.88 -11.89 -16.27
C GLY A 25 -5.19 -10.67 -15.68
N ALA A 26 -5.96 -9.70 -15.16
CA ALA A 26 -5.41 -8.52 -14.50
C ALA A 26 -4.66 -8.88 -13.20
N ALA A 27 -5.22 -9.78 -12.37
CA ALA A 27 -4.57 -10.28 -11.16
C ALA A 27 -3.26 -11.02 -11.49
N THR A 28 -3.28 -11.88 -12.51
CA THR A 28 -2.09 -12.63 -12.96
C THR A 28 -1.01 -11.70 -13.49
N LEU A 29 -1.36 -10.68 -14.29
CA LEU A 29 -0.41 -9.68 -14.78
C LEU A 29 0.23 -8.90 -13.63
N ALA A 30 -0.55 -8.48 -12.63
CA ALA A 30 -0.03 -7.82 -11.43
C ALA A 30 0.92 -8.73 -10.65
N PHE A 31 0.55 -10.01 -10.48
CA PHE A 31 1.40 -11.00 -9.83
C PHE A 31 2.74 -11.17 -10.55
N ILE A 32 2.71 -11.35 -11.88
CA ILE A 32 3.93 -11.54 -12.68
C ILE A 32 4.82 -10.29 -12.60
N TRP A 33 4.24 -9.09 -12.75
CA TRP A 33 5.03 -7.85 -12.72
C TRP A 33 5.74 -7.68 -11.38
N VAL A 34 5.01 -7.71 -10.26
CA VAL A 34 5.62 -7.54 -8.94
C VAL A 34 6.63 -8.63 -8.64
N SER A 35 6.32 -9.90 -8.99
CA SER A 35 7.25 -11.03 -8.79
C SER A 35 8.57 -10.86 -9.55
N SER A 36 8.53 -10.26 -10.75
CA SER A 36 9.72 -10.07 -11.58
C SER A 36 10.68 -9.03 -11.03
N ASP A 37 10.20 -8.08 -10.21
CA ASP A 37 10.98 -6.93 -9.75
C ASP A 37 11.17 -6.87 -8.22
N VAL A 38 10.44 -7.69 -7.47
CA VAL A 38 10.44 -7.68 -5.98
C VAL A 38 11.83 -7.84 -5.35
N ALA A 39 12.76 -8.50 -6.07
CA ALA A 39 14.14 -8.69 -5.61
C ALA A 39 15.00 -7.43 -5.73
N ASN A 40 14.62 -6.49 -6.57
CA ASN A 40 15.41 -5.29 -6.88
C ASN A 40 15.10 -4.13 -5.94
N VAL A 41 13.94 -4.16 -5.27
CA VAL A 41 13.55 -3.15 -4.28
C VAL A 41 14.31 -3.36 -2.97
N GLY A 42 14.88 -2.29 -2.42
CA GLY A 42 15.59 -2.34 -1.14
C GLY A 42 14.69 -2.83 0.01
N ILE A 43 15.32 -3.34 1.06
CA ILE A 43 14.60 -3.70 2.29
C ILE A 43 14.21 -2.38 2.98
N THR A 44 12.96 -2.27 3.41
CA THR A 44 12.50 -1.06 4.10
C THR A 44 12.80 -1.09 5.58
N TRP A 45 12.75 0.09 6.23
CA TRP A 45 12.99 0.22 7.67
C TRP A 45 12.19 -0.75 8.54
N ASP A 46 10.91 -0.94 8.22
CA ASP A 46 10.01 -1.75 9.04
C ASP A 46 10.17 -3.27 8.80
N GLU A 47 10.63 -3.69 7.61
CA GLU A 47 10.63 -5.10 7.19
C GLU A 47 11.43 -6.04 8.09
N PRO A 48 12.64 -5.69 8.60
CA PRO A 48 13.38 -6.59 9.49
C PRO A 48 12.61 -6.96 10.76
N ALA A 49 11.90 -6.00 11.35
CA ALA A 49 11.06 -6.25 12.53
C ALA A 49 9.85 -7.14 12.19
N TYR A 50 9.28 -6.96 11.00
CA TYR A 50 8.17 -7.78 10.52
C TYR A 50 8.61 -9.21 10.20
N PHE A 51 9.77 -9.40 9.57
CA PHE A 51 10.36 -10.72 9.33
C PHE A 51 10.59 -11.48 10.62
N SER A 52 11.22 -10.83 11.61
CA SER A 52 11.47 -11.44 12.92
C SER A 52 10.17 -11.84 13.64
N SER A 53 9.12 -11.00 13.54
CA SER A 53 7.80 -11.34 14.09
C SER A 53 7.17 -12.54 13.36
N ALA A 54 7.26 -12.59 12.03
CA ALA A 54 6.72 -13.67 11.23
C ALA A 54 7.43 -15.01 11.52
N THR A 55 8.77 -15.00 11.64
CA THR A 55 9.55 -16.20 12.01
C THR A 55 9.15 -16.72 13.39
N ARG A 56 8.99 -15.85 14.39
CA ARG A 56 8.51 -16.26 15.72
C ARG A 56 7.11 -16.89 15.70
N ILE A 57 6.22 -16.39 14.83
CA ILE A 57 4.89 -16.96 14.62
C ILE A 57 5.00 -18.35 13.97
N GLN A 58 5.93 -18.53 13.02
CA GLN A 58 6.20 -19.87 12.42
C GLN A 58 6.66 -20.86 13.49
N ASP A 59 7.65 -20.48 14.30
CA ASP A 59 8.18 -21.31 15.38
C ASP A 59 7.08 -21.70 16.38
N TRP A 60 6.28 -20.72 16.82
CA TRP A 60 5.14 -20.94 17.69
C TRP A 60 4.09 -21.88 17.07
N THR A 61 3.83 -21.71 15.78
CA THR A 61 2.88 -22.56 15.05
C THR A 61 3.42 -23.99 14.94
N ALA A 62 4.71 -24.17 14.69
CA ALA A 62 5.36 -25.48 14.65
C ALA A 62 5.33 -26.16 16.02
N GLU A 63 5.60 -25.44 17.10
CA GLU A 63 5.47 -25.93 18.49
C GLU A 63 4.02 -26.36 18.79
N LEU A 64 3.03 -25.56 18.38
CA LEU A 64 1.61 -25.85 18.60
C LEU A 64 1.14 -27.10 17.86
N VAL A 65 1.61 -27.31 16.61
CA VAL A 65 1.20 -28.44 15.76
C VAL A 65 1.94 -29.72 16.16
N SER A 66 3.24 -29.65 16.37
CA SER A 66 4.14 -30.81 16.48
C SER A 66 4.79 -30.97 17.87
N GLY A 67 4.71 -29.96 18.73
CA GLY A 67 5.31 -29.99 20.05
C GLY A 67 4.60 -30.92 21.05
N PRO A 68 5.31 -31.40 22.07
CA PRO A 68 4.78 -32.32 23.08
C PRO A 68 3.83 -31.66 24.09
N ASP A 69 3.95 -30.35 24.32
CA ASP A 69 3.19 -29.60 25.32
C ASP A 69 2.43 -28.42 24.72
N ARG A 70 1.30 -28.72 24.11
CA ARG A 70 0.41 -27.71 23.49
C ARG A 70 -0.23 -26.77 24.51
N VAL A 71 -0.34 -27.18 25.77
CA VAL A 71 -0.96 -26.37 26.82
C VAL A 71 -0.05 -25.20 27.18
N SER A 72 1.25 -25.45 27.33
CA SER A 72 2.22 -24.37 27.59
C SER A 72 2.35 -23.42 26.42
N VAL A 73 2.28 -23.91 25.18
CA VAL A 73 2.29 -23.08 23.95
C VAL A 73 1.11 -22.10 23.87
N LEU A 74 -0.04 -22.50 24.42
CA LEU A 74 -1.26 -21.67 24.48
C LEU A 74 -1.37 -20.85 25.77
N SER A 75 -0.35 -20.87 26.66
CA SER A 75 -0.38 -20.02 27.87
C SER A 75 -0.33 -18.53 27.51
N ALA A 76 -0.86 -17.70 28.40
CA ALA A 76 -0.86 -16.24 28.21
C ALA A 76 0.55 -15.68 28.07
N GLU A 77 1.49 -16.18 28.88
CA GLU A 77 2.89 -15.76 28.89
C GLU A 77 3.59 -16.08 27.56
N ARG A 78 3.38 -17.31 27.03
CA ARG A 78 4.00 -17.72 25.76
C ARG A 78 3.41 -16.97 24.57
N ILE A 79 2.11 -16.72 24.59
CA ILE A 79 1.44 -15.90 23.56
C ILE A 79 1.98 -14.47 23.60
N GLU A 80 2.10 -13.85 24.78
CA GLU A 80 2.64 -12.50 24.93
C GLU A 80 4.09 -12.41 24.43
N GLU A 81 4.93 -13.37 24.81
CA GLU A 81 6.33 -13.43 24.36
C GLU A 81 6.48 -13.44 22.84
N VAL A 82 5.63 -14.18 22.13
CA VAL A 82 5.72 -14.36 20.67
C VAL A 82 4.99 -13.27 19.92
N TRP A 83 3.74 -12.99 20.29
CA TRP A 83 2.82 -12.17 19.51
C TRP A 83 2.89 -10.67 19.84
N ASP A 84 3.36 -10.32 21.05
CA ASP A 84 3.64 -8.94 21.45
C ASP A 84 5.11 -8.53 21.24
N TRP A 85 5.92 -9.41 20.65
CA TRP A 85 7.33 -9.15 20.41
C TRP A 85 7.53 -7.90 19.56
N GLY A 86 8.44 -7.05 20.02
CA GLY A 86 8.80 -5.84 19.29
C GLY A 86 7.70 -4.78 19.23
N ARG A 87 6.72 -4.82 20.12
CA ARG A 87 5.57 -3.90 20.15
C ARG A 87 5.95 -2.42 20.06
N THR A 88 7.05 -2.01 20.66
CA THR A 88 7.54 -0.62 20.61
C THR A 88 7.80 -0.16 19.19
N TRP A 89 8.31 -1.05 18.32
CA TRP A 89 8.65 -0.77 16.92
C TRP A 89 7.56 -1.23 15.96
N ASN A 90 6.84 -2.28 16.32
CA ASN A 90 5.88 -2.99 15.50
C ASN A 90 4.55 -3.23 16.25
N PRO A 91 3.84 -2.14 16.62
CA PRO A 91 2.62 -2.22 17.44
C PRO A 91 1.39 -2.70 16.66
N HIS A 92 1.54 -3.07 15.39
CA HIS A 92 0.41 -3.44 14.54
C HIS A 92 -0.13 -4.83 14.88
N PRO A 93 -1.46 -5.06 14.70
CA PRO A 93 -2.11 -6.34 14.86
C PRO A 93 -1.54 -7.44 13.95
N PRO A 94 -1.82 -8.74 14.21
CA PRO A 94 -1.00 -9.84 13.72
C PRO A 94 -1.25 -10.31 12.28
N VAL A 95 -2.41 -10.09 11.65
CA VAL A 95 -2.81 -10.77 10.40
C VAL A 95 -1.79 -10.64 9.25
N TYR A 96 -1.15 -9.48 9.10
CA TYR A 96 -0.14 -9.35 8.05
C TYR A 96 1.14 -10.13 8.37
N LYS A 97 1.50 -10.28 9.67
CA LYS A 97 2.63 -11.10 10.14
C LYS A 97 2.35 -12.59 9.91
N GLU A 98 1.12 -13.03 10.18
CA GLU A 98 0.65 -14.39 9.91
C GLU A 98 0.67 -14.69 8.41
N ALA A 99 0.20 -13.76 7.59
CA ALA A 99 0.23 -13.93 6.13
C ALA A 99 1.67 -14.05 5.61
N MET A 100 2.60 -13.24 6.11
CA MET A 100 4.02 -13.34 5.77
C MET A 100 4.65 -14.64 6.28
N ALA A 101 4.34 -15.04 7.51
CA ALA A 101 4.78 -16.31 8.07
C ALA A 101 4.35 -17.49 7.20
N LEU A 102 3.08 -17.50 6.77
CA LEU A 102 2.54 -18.54 5.89
C LEU A 102 3.22 -18.54 4.51
N THR A 103 3.38 -17.38 3.89
CA THR A 103 3.96 -17.31 2.54
C THR A 103 5.45 -17.64 2.52
N GLU A 104 6.19 -17.26 3.54
CA GLU A 104 7.59 -17.64 3.71
C GLU A 104 7.74 -19.14 3.99
N TRP A 105 6.92 -19.70 4.88
CA TRP A 105 6.92 -21.13 5.16
C TRP A 105 6.63 -21.99 3.90
N VAL A 106 5.73 -21.52 3.03
CA VAL A 106 5.37 -22.25 1.80
C VAL A 106 6.42 -22.07 0.70
N ALA A 107 7.02 -20.90 0.57
CA ALA A 107 7.82 -20.52 -0.60
C ALA A 107 9.25 -20.05 -0.27
N GLY A 108 9.61 -19.90 1.00
CA GLY A 108 10.91 -19.36 1.43
C GLY A 108 12.10 -20.19 0.95
N ASP A 109 12.01 -21.52 1.04
CA ASP A 109 13.07 -22.43 0.56
C ASP A 109 13.33 -22.28 -0.95
N ALA A 110 12.27 -22.05 -1.74
CA ALA A 110 12.39 -21.94 -3.19
C ALA A 110 12.78 -20.53 -3.67
N LEU A 111 12.32 -19.50 -2.98
CA LEU A 111 12.46 -18.10 -3.40
C LEU A 111 13.53 -17.32 -2.60
N GLY A 112 13.94 -17.81 -1.44
CA GLY A 112 14.67 -17.10 -0.40
C GLY A 112 13.72 -16.32 0.52
N SER A 113 14.06 -16.24 1.83
CA SER A 113 13.17 -15.75 2.88
C SER A 113 12.59 -14.35 2.62
N VAL A 114 13.38 -13.38 2.16
CA VAL A 114 12.87 -12.03 1.87
C VAL A 114 11.76 -12.05 0.82
N ARG A 115 11.94 -12.81 -0.26
CA ARG A 115 10.89 -12.96 -1.29
C ARG A 115 9.69 -13.75 -0.76
N GLY A 116 9.93 -14.74 0.09
CA GLY A 116 8.89 -15.51 0.77
C GLY A 116 7.98 -14.60 1.60
N PHE A 117 8.54 -13.71 2.42
CA PHE A 117 7.77 -12.72 3.18
C PHE A 117 7.04 -11.72 2.28
N ARG A 118 7.71 -11.22 1.22
CA ARG A 118 7.12 -10.26 0.27
C ARG A 118 6.05 -10.86 -0.64
N LEU A 119 5.90 -12.18 -0.67
CA LEU A 119 4.82 -12.84 -1.41
C LEU A 119 3.44 -12.50 -0.83
N ALA A 120 3.31 -12.27 0.48
CA ALA A 120 2.04 -11.91 1.10
C ALA A 120 1.46 -10.59 0.55
N PRO A 121 2.13 -9.42 0.63
CA PRO A 121 1.60 -8.17 0.08
C PRO A 121 1.37 -8.25 -1.44
N LEU A 122 2.20 -9.01 -2.17
CA LEU A 122 2.02 -9.25 -3.60
C LEU A 122 0.70 -9.97 -3.90
N LEU A 123 0.36 -11.01 -3.14
CA LEU A 123 -0.92 -11.72 -3.28
C LEU A 123 -2.11 -10.81 -2.95
N PHE A 124 -2.03 -10.00 -1.89
CA PHE A 124 -3.07 -9.02 -1.57
C PHE A 124 -3.24 -7.99 -2.68
N PHE A 125 -2.15 -7.51 -3.27
CA PHE A 125 -2.20 -6.58 -4.40
C PHE A 125 -2.82 -7.21 -5.65
N SER A 126 -2.42 -8.42 -5.99
CA SER A 126 -2.96 -9.15 -7.14
C SER A 126 -4.47 -9.40 -6.98
N LEU A 127 -4.91 -9.80 -5.79
CA LEU A 127 -6.33 -9.93 -5.46
C LEU A 127 -7.07 -8.58 -5.60
N LEU A 128 -6.46 -7.49 -5.11
CA LEU A 128 -7.03 -6.14 -5.22
C LEU A 128 -7.18 -5.72 -6.67
N ILE A 129 -6.17 -5.90 -7.52
CA ILE A 129 -6.23 -5.58 -8.95
C ILE A 129 -7.35 -6.36 -9.63
N GLY A 130 -7.46 -7.67 -9.36
CA GLY A 130 -8.54 -8.50 -9.87
C GLY A 130 -9.93 -8.02 -9.41
N ALA A 131 -10.06 -7.66 -8.13
CA ALA A 131 -11.31 -7.15 -7.58
C ALA A 131 -11.71 -5.79 -8.19
N VAL A 132 -10.76 -4.87 -8.39
CA VAL A 132 -10.99 -3.59 -9.07
C VAL A 132 -11.43 -3.80 -10.53
N ALA A 133 -10.76 -4.71 -11.26
CA ALA A 133 -11.16 -5.10 -12.62
C ALA A 133 -12.59 -5.63 -12.66
N TRP A 134 -12.92 -6.52 -11.73
CA TRP A 134 -14.26 -7.11 -11.61
C TRP A 134 -15.34 -6.08 -11.36
N VAL A 135 -15.11 -5.19 -10.38
CA VAL A 135 -16.08 -4.16 -9.98
C VAL A 135 -16.30 -3.18 -11.11
N GLY A 136 -15.24 -2.65 -11.73
CA GLY A 136 -15.32 -1.73 -12.84
C GLY A 136 -16.02 -2.35 -14.06
N ALA A 137 -15.69 -3.62 -14.38
CA ALA A 137 -16.30 -4.34 -15.49
C ALA A 137 -17.79 -4.64 -15.26
N ARG A 138 -18.16 -4.94 -14.04
CA ARG A 138 -19.56 -5.20 -13.69
C ARG A 138 -20.42 -3.93 -13.74
N GLU A 139 -19.89 -2.80 -13.29
CA GLU A 139 -20.66 -1.57 -13.17
C GLU A 139 -20.69 -0.74 -14.45
N TRP A 140 -19.55 -0.63 -15.15
CA TRP A 140 -19.41 0.26 -16.31
C TRP A 140 -18.86 -0.43 -17.58
N GLY A 141 -18.77 -1.77 -17.56
CA GLY A 141 -18.34 -2.59 -18.70
C GLY A 141 -16.84 -2.89 -18.72
N LEU A 142 -16.43 -3.83 -19.60
CA LEU A 142 -15.08 -4.40 -19.64
C LEU A 142 -13.98 -3.35 -19.79
N VAL A 143 -14.20 -2.30 -20.58
CA VAL A 143 -13.23 -1.20 -20.75
C VAL A 143 -12.98 -0.49 -19.42
N ALA A 144 -14.04 -0.21 -18.67
CA ALA A 144 -13.90 0.43 -17.36
C ALA A 144 -13.13 -0.46 -16.38
N GLY A 145 -13.42 -1.77 -16.36
CA GLY A 145 -12.72 -2.72 -15.50
C GLY A 145 -11.24 -2.83 -15.85
N GLY A 146 -10.92 -2.99 -17.13
CA GLY A 146 -9.53 -3.07 -17.60
C GLY A 146 -8.74 -1.79 -17.35
N ALA A 147 -9.35 -0.64 -17.64
CA ALA A 147 -8.72 0.66 -17.40
C ALA A 147 -8.53 0.97 -15.90
N ALA A 148 -9.49 0.58 -15.04
CA ALA A 148 -9.35 0.72 -13.59
C ALA A 148 -8.21 -0.14 -13.03
N ALA A 149 -8.14 -1.41 -13.44
CA ALA A 149 -7.06 -2.30 -13.04
C ALA A 149 -5.69 -1.79 -13.51
N ALA A 150 -5.60 -1.38 -14.79
CA ALA A 150 -4.39 -0.79 -15.34
C ALA A 150 -4.01 0.52 -14.63
N ALA A 151 -4.99 1.39 -14.34
CA ALA A 151 -4.74 2.63 -13.61
C ALA A 151 -4.15 2.36 -12.22
N LEU A 152 -4.68 1.39 -11.46
CA LEU A 152 -4.15 1.05 -10.14
C LEU A 152 -2.75 0.44 -10.23
N LEU A 153 -2.53 -0.49 -11.18
CA LEU A 153 -1.23 -1.13 -11.42
C LEU A 153 -0.15 -0.13 -11.84
N LEU A 154 -0.53 0.90 -12.60
CA LEU A 154 0.37 1.92 -13.15
C LEU A 154 0.49 3.17 -12.27
N MET A 155 0.08 3.13 -11.01
CA MET A 155 0.40 4.14 -10.00
C MET A 155 1.70 3.73 -9.30
N PRO A 156 2.88 4.34 -9.59
CA PRO A 156 4.16 3.81 -9.14
C PRO A 156 4.25 3.66 -7.62
N ARG A 157 3.77 4.64 -6.84
CA ARG A 157 3.82 4.53 -5.38
C ARG A 157 2.92 3.43 -4.82
N VAL A 158 1.77 3.15 -5.47
CA VAL A 158 0.90 2.02 -5.09
C VAL A 158 1.61 0.70 -5.40
N LEU A 159 2.20 0.61 -6.61
CA LEU A 159 2.99 -0.55 -7.03
C LEU A 159 4.19 -0.78 -6.10
N GLY A 160 4.89 0.28 -5.67
CA GLY A 160 5.98 0.19 -4.71
C GLY A 160 5.56 -0.48 -3.41
N HIS A 161 4.40 -0.12 -2.86
CA HIS A 161 3.88 -0.77 -1.66
C HIS A 161 3.52 -2.25 -1.84
N ALA A 162 3.30 -2.72 -3.06
CA ALA A 162 3.08 -4.15 -3.34
C ALA A 162 4.36 -4.99 -3.24
N HIS A 163 5.54 -4.36 -3.34
CA HIS A 163 6.85 -5.00 -3.22
C HIS A 163 7.34 -5.12 -1.77
N ILE A 164 6.68 -4.48 -0.82
CA ILE A 164 7.15 -4.29 0.55
C ILE A 164 6.32 -5.12 1.52
N ALA A 165 6.98 -5.93 2.33
CA ALA A 165 6.35 -6.75 3.36
C ALA A 165 5.93 -5.88 4.56
N ALA A 166 4.81 -5.16 4.41
CA ALA A 166 4.26 -4.25 5.40
C ALA A 166 2.72 -4.29 5.43
N THR A 167 2.14 -3.62 6.43
CA THR A 167 0.69 -3.60 6.67
C THR A 167 -0.12 -2.91 5.58
N ASP A 168 0.50 -2.04 4.77
CA ASP A 168 -0.17 -1.05 3.95
C ASP A 168 -0.95 -1.67 2.78
N MET A 169 -0.34 -2.58 2.05
CA MET A 169 -1.01 -3.27 0.94
C MET A 169 -2.09 -4.24 1.42
N PRO A 170 -1.84 -5.10 2.43
CA PRO A 170 -2.88 -5.95 3.00
C PRO A 170 -4.10 -5.17 3.49
N VAL A 171 -3.92 -4.10 4.28
CA VAL A 171 -5.06 -3.31 4.75
C VAL A 171 -5.79 -2.61 3.61
N THR A 172 -5.09 -2.17 2.56
CA THR A 172 -5.72 -1.55 1.38
C THR A 172 -6.63 -2.54 0.65
N ALA A 173 -6.17 -3.77 0.42
CA ALA A 173 -6.98 -4.81 -0.20
C ALA A 173 -8.18 -5.20 0.67
N LEU A 174 -7.96 -5.40 1.96
CA LEU A 174 -9.01 -5.78 2.91
C LEU A 174 -10.04 -4.66 3.11
N TRP A 175 -9.61 -3.39 3.14
CA TRP A 175 -10.50 -2.23 3.15
C TRP A 175 -11.43 -2.22 1.95
N PHE A 176 -10.87 -2.37 0.75
CA PHE A 176 -11.65 -2.40 -0.49
C PHE A 176 -12.66 -3.55 -0.49
N LEU A 177 -12.24 -4.76 -0.10
CA LEU A 177 -13.11 -5.94 -0.04
C LEU A 177 -14.20 -5.81 1.05
N ALA A 178 -13.87 -5.28 2.22
CA ALA A 178 -14.83 -5.03 3.31
C ALA A 178 -15.90 -4.01 2.87
N THR A 179 -15.47 -2.91 2.24
CA THR A 179 -16.37 -1.90 1.68
C THR A 179 -17.29 -2.52 0.63
N LEU A 180 -16.71 -3.27 -0.33
CA LEU A 180 -17.47 -3.93 -1.39
C LEU A 180 -18.47 -4.95 -0.85
N GLY A 181 -18.05 -5.80 0.09
CA GLY A 181 -18.93 -6.77 0.75
C GLY A 181 -20.08 -6.10 1.48
N THR A 182 -19.80 -5.02 2.22
CA THR A 182 -20.80 -4.30 3.00
C THR A 182 -21.85 -3.63 2.11
N ILE A 183 -21.45 -2.90 1.05
CA ILE A 183 -22.41 -2.27 0.14
C ILE A 183 -23.26 -3.31 -0.59
N ARG A 184 -22.65 -4.41 -1.04
CA ARG A 184 -23.38 -5.53 -1.67
C ARG A 184 -24.39 -6.16 -0.72
N PHE A 185 -24.03 -6.33 0.54
CA PHE A 185 -24.97 -6.84 1.54
C PHE A 185 -26.10 -5.86 1.83
N ILE A 186 -25.84 -4.56 1.87
CA ILE A 186 -26.87 -3.53 2.03
C ILE A 186 -27.86 -3.59 0.85
N GLU A 187 -27.37 -3.72 -0.37
CA GLU A 187 -28.17 -3.71 -1.60
C GLU A 187 -28.95 -5.02 -1.82
N HIS A 188 -28.33 -6.17 -1.59
CA HIS A 188 -28.85 -7.47 -2.04
C HIS A 188 -29.07 -8.52 -0.95
N ARG A 189 -28.63 -8.26 0.29
CA ARG A 189 -28.80 -9.17 1.45
C ARG A 189 -28.28 -10.61 1.24
N GLY A 190 -27.27 -10.79 0.37
CA GLY A 190 -26.69 -12.11 0.06
C GLY A 190 -25.71 -12.59 1.13
N VAL A 191 -25.73 -13.89 1.46
CA VAL A 191 -24.83 -14.51 2.46
C VAL A 191 -23.37 -14.36 2.08
N GLY A 192 -23.01 -14.53 0.80
CA GLY A 192 -21.62 -14.36 0.33
C GLY A 192 -21.11 -12.93 0.50
N ALA A 193 -21.98 -11.92 0.30
CA ALA A 193 -21.62 -10.52 0.52
C ALA A 193 -21.44 -10.23 2.02
N TYR A 194 -22.31 -10.81 2.87
CA TYR A 194 -22.16 -10.72 4.33
C TYR A 194 -20.85 -11.34 4.80
N ALA A 195 -20.56 -12.56 4.37
CA ALA A 195 -19.31 -13.25 4.71
C ALA A 195 -18.07 -12.45 4.26
N LEU A 196 -18.07 -11.96 3.00
CA LEU A 196 -16.98 -11.12 2.50
C LEU A 196 -16.78 -9.87 3.37
N ALA A 197 -17.88 -9.19 3.72
CA ALA A 197 -17.82 -7.99 4.58
C ALA A 197 -17.24 -8.31 5.96
N VAL A 198 -17.74 -9.35 6.61
CA VAL A 198 -17.36 -9.74 7.98
C VAL A 198 -15.88 -10.17 8.03
N PHE A 199 -15.47 -11.08 7.14
CA PHE A 199 -14.09 -11.57 7.13
C PHE A 199 -13.11 -10.47 6.72
N ALA A 200 -13.37 -9.75 5.61
CA ALA A 200 -12.46 -8.70 5.16
C ALA A 200 -12.35 -7.57 6.20
N PHE A 201 -13.44 -7.19 6.86
CA PHE A 201 -13.39 -6.16 7.90
C PHE A 201 -12.67 -6.65 9.16
N GLY A 202 -12.95 -7.86 9.64
CA GLY A 202 -12.26 -8.45 10.79
C GLY A 202 -10.75 -8.57 10.56
N LEU A 203 -10.35 -9.03 9.37
CA LEU A 203 -8.94 -9.09 8.97
C LEU A 203 -8.32 -7.70 8.81
N ALA A 204 -9.06 -6.69 8.31
CA ALA A 204 -8.57 -5.30 8.21
C ALA A 204 -8.27 -4.71 9.61
N ILE A 205 -9.16 -4.89 10.57
CA ILE A 205 -8.96 -4.51 11.99
C ILE A 205 -7.69 -5.19 12.53
N SER A 206 -7.51 -6.46 12.24
CA SER A 206 -6.39 -7.29 12.72
C SER A 206 -5.11 -7.12 11.87
N THR A 207 -5.10 -6.21 10.90
CA THR A 207 -3.92 -5.86 10.08
C THR A 207 -3.35 -4.51 10.48
N LYS A 208 -4.19 -3.49 10.61
CA LYS A 208 -3.76 -2.11 10.91
C LYS A 208 -4.86 -1.35 11.63
N PHE A 209 -4.47 -0.45 12.53
CA PHE A 209 -5.42 0.38 13.31
C PHE A 209 -6.44 1.12 12.44
N THR A 210 -6.04 1.59 11.26
CA THR A 210 -6.93 2.26 10.31
C THR A 210 -8.09 1.38 9.88
N GLY A 211 -7.97 0.04 9.97
CA GLY A 211 -9.05 -0.91 9.69
C GLY A 211 -10.33 -0.61 10.44
N PHE A 212 -10.26 -0.08 11.67
CA PHE A 212 -11.46 0.32 12.43
C PHE A 212 -12.28 1.43 11.76
N LEU A 213 -11.68 2.19 10.86
CA LEU A 213 -12.33 3.31 10.18
C LEU A 213 -13.13 2.89 8.94
N VAL A 214 -13.04 1.64 8.49
CA VAL A 214 -13.79 1.11 7.33
C VAL A 214 -15.28 1.47 7.34
N PRO A 215 -16.01 1.39 8.47
CA PRO A 215 -17.44 1.72 8.48
C PRO A 215 -17.73 3.20 8.23
N VAL A 216 -16.80 4.11 8.48
CA VAL A 216 -17.08 5.56 8.47
C VAL A 216 -17.51 6.05 7.09
N PRO A 217 -16.72 5.89 6.00
CA PRO A 217 -17.15 6.29 4.68
C PRO A 217 -18.37 5.52 4.18
N ILE A 218 -18.55 4.25 4.60
CA ILE A 218 -19.73 3.45 4.25
C ILE A 218 -21.00 4.02 4.89
N VAL A 219 -20.91 4.45 6.16
CA VAL A 219 -22.04 5.12 6.84
C VAL A 219 -22.39 6.42 6.15
N LEU A 220 -21.39 7.26 5.81
CA LEU A 220 -21.60 8.51 5.08
C LEU A 220 -22.31 8.26 3.75
N TRP A 221 -21.84 7.26 2.99
CA TRP A 221 -22.47 6.84 1.74
C TRP A 221 -23.91 6.32 1.97
N ALA A 222 -24.12 5.46 2.97
CA ALA A 222 -25.45 4.90 3.28
C ALA A 222 -26.47 5.98 3.71
N LEU A 223 -26.02 7.02 4.41
CA LEU A 223 -26.86 8.17 4.76
C LEU A 223 -27.32 8.98 3.54
N VAL A 224 -26.56 8.96 2.46
CA VAL A 224 -26.94 9.63 1.21
C VAL A 224 -27.84 8.75 0.35
N TYR A 225 -27.45 7.48 0.14
CA TYR A 225 -28.06 6.60 -0.86
C TYR A 225 -29.06 5.59 -0.29
N HIS A 226 -28.91 5.18 0.96
CA HIS A 226 -29.67 4.11 1.60
C HIS A 226 -30.19 4.49 2.99
N ARG A 227 -30.95 5.60 3.09
CA ARG A 227 -31.49 6.14 4.35
C ARG A 227 -32.47 5.21 5.08
N ARG A 228 -32.53 3.94 4.73
CA ARG A 228 -33.37 2.93 5.40
C ARG A 228 -32.73 2.54 6.73
N LYS A 229 -33.53 2.43 7.79
CA LYS A 229 -33.08 1.98 9.12
C LYS A 229 -32.25 0.67 9.07
N GLY A 230 -32.59 -0.24 8.15
CA GLY A 230 -31.87 -1.50 7.99
C GLY A 230 -30.43 -1.41 7.44
N SER A 231 -29.98 -0.28 6.89
CA SER A 231 -28.59 -0.13 6.41
C SER A 231 -27.61 0.07 7.57
N VAL A 232 -27.95 0.93 8.51
CA VAL A 232 -27.13 1.14 9.72
C VAL A 232 -27.08 -0.13 10.57
N THR A 233 -28.24 -0.80 10.76
CA THR A 233 -28.28 -2.09 11.46
C THR A 233 -27.40 -3.15 10.81
N ALA A 234 -27.36 -3.20 9.46
CA ALA A 234 -26.49 -4.10 8.73
C ALA A 234 -25.00 -3.81 8.98
N ILE A 235 -24.60 -2.52 8.95
CA ILE A 235 -23.22 -2.12 9.21
C ILE A 235 -22.81 -2.48 10.64
N VAL A 236 -23.69 -2.23 11.62
CA VAL A 236 -23.45 -2.60 13.03
C VAL A 236 -23.33 -4.11 13.19
N ALA A 237 -24.21 -4.90 12.56
CA ALA A 237 -24.15 -6.36 12.61
C ALA A 237 -22.88 -6.92 11.98
N ILE A 238 -22.45 -6.36 10.84
CA ILE A 238 -21.17 -6.72 10.20
C ILE A 238 -20.01 -6.36 11.13
N GLY A 239 -20.02 -5.17 11.75
CA GLY A 239 -18.99 -4.74 12.68
C GLY A 239 -18.86 -5.66 13.90
N ALA A 240 -19.98 -6.03 14.52
CA ALA A 240 -20.00 -6.97 15.64
C ALA A 240 -19.45 -8.36 15.25
N ALA A 241 -19.85 -8.87 14.09
CA ALA A 241 -19.33 -10.15 13.59
C ALA A 241 -17.83 -10.06 13.18
N ALA A 242 -17.39 -8.92 12.65
CA ALA A 242 -15.99 -8.67 12.31
C ALA A 242 -15.08 -8.64 13.56
N LEU A 243 -15.59 -8.12 14.69
CA LEU A 243 -14.86 -8.19 15.97
C LEU A 243 -14.67 -9.64 16.44
N ALA A 244 -15.63 -10.54 16.20
CA ALA A 244 -15.45 -11.95 16.49
C ALA A 244 -14.35 -12.59 15.60
N VAL A 245 -14.28 -12.23 14.31
CA VAL A 245 -13.19 -12.65 13.44
C VAL A 245 -11.86 -12.10 13.95
N ALA A 246 -11.80 -10.81 14.30
CA ALA A 246 -10.60 -10.18 14.84
C ALA A 246 -10.12 -10.85 16.14
N TYR A 247 -11.05 -11.25 17.01
CA TYR A 247 -10.72 -12.03 18.22
C TYR A 247 -10.10 -13.39 17.88
N LEU A 248 -10.69 -14.11 16.92
CA LEU A 248 -10.24 -15.46 16.55
C LEU A 248 -8.83 -15.48 15.95
N VAL A 249 -8.50 -14.48 15.13
CA VAL A 249 -7.20 -14.38 14.45
C VAL A 249 -6.13 -13.63 15.27
N ASN A 250 -6.44 -13.19 16.47
CA ASN A 250 -5.48 -12.46 17.32
C ASN A 250 -5.27 -13.19 18.66
N PRO A 251 -4.25 -14.03 18.79
CA PRO A 251 -3.97 -14.77 20.03
C PRO A 251 -3.83 -13.89 21.27
N LEU A 252 -3.29 -12.66 21.15
CA LEU A 252 -3.21 -11.72 22.26
C LEU A 252 -4.59 -11.38 22.87
N ALA A 253 -5.66 -11.50 22.09
CA ALA A 253 -7.01 -11.25 22.60
C ALA A 253 -7.64 -12.46 23.32
N TRP A 254 -7.10 -13.67 23.18
CA TRP A 254 -7.77 -14.90 23.66
C TRP A 254 -7.90 -14.93 25.19
N HIS A 255 -6.89 -14.49 25.92
CA HIS A 255 -6.92 -14.48 27.39
C HIS A 255 -7.50 -13.19 27.98
N GLN A 256 -7.24 -12.05 27.34
CA GLN A 256 -7.62 -10.72 27.86
C GLN A 256 -8.21 -9.82 26.74
N PRO A 257 -9.41 -10.17 26.20
CA PRO A 257 -9.96 -9.49 25.02
C PRO A 257 -10.23 -7.99 25.23
N VAL A 258 -10.63 -7.59 26.43
CA VAL A 258 -10.93 -6.18 26.72
C VAL A 258 -9.65 -5.37 26.82
N ASP A 259 -8.60 -5.92 27.41
CA ASP A 259 -7.32 -5.23 27.57
C ASP A 259 -6.57 -5.18 26.23
N ALA A 260 -6.63 -6.25 25.43
CA ALA A 260 -6.12 -6.24 24.06
C ALA A 260 -6.80 -5.14 23.21
N LEU A 261 -8.13 -4.98 23.33
CA LEU A 261 -8.85 -3.92 22.61
C LEU A 261 -8.49 -2.52 23.14
N ARG A 262 -8.45 -2.33 24.46
CA ARG A 262 -8.03 -1.05 25.08
C ARG A 262 -6.63 -0.66 24.65
N GLN A 263 -5.73 -1.62 24.62
CA GLN A 263 -4.35 -1.45 24.23
C GLN A 263 -4.23 -1.06 22.77
N LEU A 264 -4.94 -1.77 21.86
CA LEU A 264 -5.00 -1.48 20.44
C LEU A 264 -5.51 -0.06 20.15
N VAL A 265 -6.56 0.37 20.82
CA VAL A 265 -7.11 1.73 20.71
C VAL A 265 -6.15 2.75 21.32
N GLY A 266 -5.58 2.46 22.48
CA GLY A 266 -4.64 3.34 23.18
C GLY A 266 -3.38 3.61 22.37
N ASP A 267 -2.79 2.58 21.77
CA ASP A 267 -1.61 2.72 20.90
C ASP A 267 -1.92 3.54 19.64
N SER A 268 -3.12 3.35 19.09
CA SER A 268 -3.57 4.13 17.93
C SER A 268 -3.65 5.64 18.25
N LEU A 269 -4.18 5.98 19.42
CA LEU A 269 -4.37 7.37 19.85
C LEU A 269 -3.06 8.05 20.29
N ARG A 270 -2.11 7.30 20.83
CA ARG A 270 -0.83 7.82 21.35
C ARG A 270 0.31 7.78 20.33
N ARG A 271 0.10 7.20 19.15
CA ARG A 271 1.17 7.01 18.16
C ARG A 271 1.84 8.33 17.75
N GLY A 272 1.10 9.43 17.76
CA GLY A 272 1.63 10.77 17.50
C GLY A 272 2.66 11.28 18.50
N ASP A 273 2.69 10.70 19.70
CA ASP A 273 3.55 11.15 20.80
C ASP A 273 4.79 10.27 20.97
N SER A 274 4.82 9.07 20.35
CA SER A 274 5.81 8.04 20.65
C SER A 274 7.02 8.01 19.70
N VAL A 275 6.87 8.39 18.43
CA VAL A 275 7.99 8.39 17.46
C VAL A 275 7.88 9.58 16.52
N PRO A 276 8.77 10.58 16.62
CA PRO A 276 8.78 11.71 15.69
C PRO A 276 9.26 11.24 14.30
N ILE A 277 8.34 11.14 13.34
CA ILE A 277 8.65 10.81 11.97
C ILE A 277 8.68 12.12 11.17
N ALA A 278 9.88 12.69 11.00
CA ALA A 278 10.04 13.93 10.26
C ALA A 278 9.88 13.72 8.75
N THR A 279 9.19 14.63 8.09
CA THR A 279 8.96 14.65 6.64
C THR A 279 9.26 16.04 6.08
N TYR A 280 10.01 16.09 4.99
CA TYR A 280 10.31 17.31 4.26
C TYR A 280 9.20 17.59 3.24
N TYR A 281 8.53 18.73 3.38
CA TYR A 281 7.40 19.05 2.52
C TYR A 281 7.35 20.56 2.23
N LEU A 282 7.40 20.91 0.94
CA LEU A 282 7.41 22.29 0.43
C LEU A 282 8.49 23.18 1.09
N GLY A 283 9.69 22.60 1.28
CA GLY A 283 10.85 23.33 1.81
C GLY A 283 10.91 23.44 3.33
N ALA A 284 10.02 22.80 4.07
CA ALA A 284 10.02 22.78 5.53
C ALA A 284 9.99 21.35 6.08
N SER A 285 10.65 21.13 7.21
CA SER A 285 10.59 19.86 7.95
C SER A 285 9.43 19.90 8.95
N TYR A 286 8.61 18.86 8.92
CA TYR A 286 7.47 18.67 9.81
C TYR A 286 7.66 17.38 10.61
N SER A 287 7.53 17.46 11.93
CA SER A 287 7.51 16.28 12.79
C SER A 287 6.09 15.77 12.93
N PHE A 288 5.77 14.62 12.30
CA PHE A 288 4.53 13.87 12.44
C PHE A 288 3.22 14.53 11.96
N LYS A 289 3.14 15.85 11.81
CA LYS A 289 1.94 16.59 11.39
C LYS A 289 2.26 17.42 10.16
N LEU A 290 1.70 17.05 9.04
CA LEU A 290 1.82 17.78 7.78
C LEU A 290 0.61 18.73 7.59
N PRO A 291 0.74 19.78 6.76
CA PRO A 291 -0.37 20.66 6.44
C PRO A 291 -1.60 19.91 5.91
N TRP A 292 -2.79 20.42 6.17
CA TRP A 292 -4.07 19.82 5.81
C TRP A 292 -4.20 19.43 4.33
N HIS A 293 -3.52 20.13 3.45
CA HIS A 293 -3.55 19.90 2.00
C HIS A 293 -2.58 18.80 1.53
N HIS A 294 -1.75 18.25 2.42
CA HIS A 294 -0.69 17.30 2.04
C HIS A 294 -1.23 16.10 1.25
N ALA A 295 -2.26 15.40 1.73
CA ALA A 295 -2.80 14.24 1.06
C ALA A 295 -3.34 14.57 -0.35
N ILE A 296 -3.97 15.74 -0.51
CA ILE A 296 -4.48 16.23 -1.79
C ILE A 296 -3.31 16.50 -2.74
N VAL A 297 -2.30 17.25 -2.29
CA VAL A 297 -1.12 17.60 -3.10
C VAL A 297 -0.38 16.33 -3.48
N MET A 298 -0.12 15.42 -2.52
CA MET A 298 0.55 14.15 -2.83
C MET A 298 -0.23 13.30 -3.84
N THR A 299 -1.55 13.24 -3.76
CA THR A 299 -2.37 12.59 -4.80
C THR A 299 -2.13 13.22 -6.16
N LEU A 300 -2.15 14.55 -6.26
CA LEU A 300 -2.00 15.27 -7.52
C LEU A 300 -0.59 15.13 -8.12
N VAL A 301 0.46 15.08 -7.30
CA VAL A 301 1.85 15.06 -7.80
C VAL A 301 2.47 13.67 -7.87
N THR A 302 1.80 12.63 -7.37
CA THR A 302 2.33 11.24 -7.37
C THR A 302 1.47 10.24 -8.13
N VAL A 303 0.30 10.63 -8.61
CA VAL A 303 -0.48 9.83 -9.57
C VAL A 303 -0.15 10.29 -10.98
N PRO A 304 0.13 9.39 -11.95
CA PRO A 304 0.39 9.77 -13.33
C PRO A 304 -0.73 10.63 -13.93
N ILE A 305 -0.38 11.65 -14.70
CA ILE A 305 -1.32 12.68 -15.17
C ILE A 305 -2.48 12.08 -15.96
N GLY A 306 -2.21 11.11 -16.84
CA GLY A 306 -3.27 10.45 -17.61
C GLY A 306 -4.32 9.79 -16.72
N ILE A 307 -3.92 9.18 -15.60
CA ILE A 307 -4.82 8.55 -14.63
C ILE A 307 -5.61 9.62 -13.87
N LEU A 308 -4.98 10.73 -13.49
CA LEU A 308 -5.68 11.87 -12.87
C LEU A 308 -6.74 12.45 -13.79
N VAL A 309 -6.41 12.66 -15.06
CA VAL A 309 -7.37 13.20 -16.07
C VAL A 309 -8.56 12.25 -16.22
N LEU A 310 -8.33 10.95 -16.36
CA LEU A 310 -9.41 9.96 -16.43
C LEU A 310 -10.24 9.95 -15.13
N GLY A 311 -9.62 10.01 -13.97
CA GLY A 311 -10.28 10.07 -12.67
C GLY A 311 -11.16 11.32 -12.51
N LEU A 312 -10.63 12.48 -12.88
CA LEU A 312 -11.38 13.75 -12.87
C LEU A 312 -12.54 13.73 -13.88
N TRP A 313 -12.32 13.18 -15.08
CA TRP A 313 -13.39 13.02 -16.08
C TRP A 313 -14.46 12.06 -15.57
N GLY A 314 -14.06 10.91 -15.01
CA GLY A 314 -14.98 9.93 -14.43
C GLY A 314 -15.80 10.53 -13.29
N THR A 315 -15.18 11.31 -12.41
CA THR A 315 -15.84 12.04 -11.32
C THR A 315 -16.79 13.10 -11.89
N GLY A 316 -16.29 13.98 -12.76
CA GLY A 316 -17.07 15.09 -13.32
C GLY A 316 -18.31 14.63 -14.09
N SER A 317 -18.18 13.56 -14.89
CA SER A 317 -19.33 12.99 -15.61
C SER A 317 -20.31 12.23 -14.70
N ALA A 318 -19.87 11.79 -13.51
CA ALA A 318 -20.74 11.20 -12.49
C ALA A 318 -21.55 12.26 -11.73
N LEU A 319 -21.03 13.48 -11.52
CA LEU A 319 -21.64 14.51 -10.68
C LEU A 319 -23.14 14.75 -10.96
N PRO A 320 -23.60 14.93 -12.22
CA PRO A 320 -25.04 15.12 -12.50
C PRO A 320 -25.90 13.89 -12.19
N ARG A 321 -25.27 12.71 -12.12
CA ARG A 321 -25.91 11.40 -11.94
C ARG A 321 -25.63 10.76 -10.58
N LEU A 322 -24.88 11.44 -9.68
CA LEU A 322 -24.44 10.89 -8.40
C LEU A 322 -25.60 10.26 -7.59
N ARG A 323 -26.80 10.84 -7.65
CA ARG A 323 -27.98 10.28 -6.97
C ARG A 323 -28.40 8.88 -7.48
N ARG A 324 -27.96 8.50 -8.69
CA ARG A 324 -28.28 7.21 -9.34
C ARG A 324 -27.07 6.28 -9.42
N GLU A 325 -25.88 6.82 -9.53
CA GLU A 325 -24.62 6.10 -9.62
C GLU A 325 -24.00 5.90 -8.22
N THR A 326 -24.56 4.97 -7.46
CA THR A 326 -24.23 4.72 -6.05
C THR A 326 -22.76 4.36 -5.85
N LEU A 327 -22.16 3.55 -6.77
CA LEU A 327 -20.75 3.16 -6.70
C LEU A 327 -19.82 4.35 -6.99
N ALA A 328 -20.11 5.17 -8.00
CA ALA A 328 -19.30 6.37 -8.24
C ALA A 328 -19.33 7.33 -7.03
N GLY A 329 -20.51 7.49 -6.43
CA GLY A 329 -20.66 8.25 -5.20
C GLY A 329 -19.85 7.69 -4.03
N LEU A 330 -19.81 6.36 -3.88
CA LEU A 330 -18.97 5.70 -2.89
C LEU A 330 -17.48 6.01 -3.13
N CYS A 331 -17.01 5.83 -4.38
CA CYS A 331 -15.62 6.11 -4.72
C CYS A 331 -15.21 7.55 -4.38
N VAL A 332 -16.08 8.52 -4.65
CA VAL A 332 -15.85 9.93 -4.26
C VAL A 332 -15.79 10.09 -2.74
N VAL A 333 -16.72 9.47 -1.99
CA VAL A 333 -16.74 9.52 -0.53
C VAL A 333 -15.47 8.91 0.07
N GLU A 334 -15.00 7.78 -0.44
CA GLU A 334 -13.78 7.11 0.03
C GLU A 334 -12.52 7.99 -0.18
N VAL A 335 -12.36 8.57 -1.37
CA VAL A 335 -11.22 9.46 -1.66
C VAL A 335 -11.26 10.70 -0.75
N ILE A 336 -12.40 11.36 -0.66
CA ILE A 336 -12.57 12.56 0.19
C ILE A 336 -12.39 12.22 1.67
N PHE A 337 -12.86 11.05 2.11
CA PHE A 337 -12.71 10.59 3.48
C PHE A 337 -11.23 10.56 3.90
N PHE A 338 -10.35 9.96 3.11
CA PHE A 338 -8.93 9.89 3.45
C PHE A 338 -8.26 11.27 3.42
N TRP A 339 -8.61 12.13 2.46
CA TRP A 339 -8.10 13.51 2.46
C TRP A 339 -8.56 14.29 3.69
N ALA A 340 -9.83 14.17 4.06
CA ALA A 340 -10.38 14.83 5.24
C ALA A 340 -9.80 14.27 6.54
N LEU A 341 -9.61 12.94 6.63
CA LEU A 341 -9.00 12.29 7.79
C LEU A 341 -7.59 12.84 8.07
N LEU A 342 -6.76 12.93 7.01
CA LEU A 342 -5.39 13.41 7.15
C LEU A 342 -5.29 14.94 7.27
N ALA A 343 -6.35 15.67 6.96
CA ALA A 343 -6.44 17.10 7.21
C ALA A 343 -6.77 17.44 8.68
N LEU A 344 -7.20 16.47 9.48
CA LEU A 344 -7.51 16.69 10.90
C LEU A 344 -6.24 17.06 11.70
N PRO A 345 -6.30 18.01 12.64
CA PRO A 345 -5.13 18.51 13.37
C PRO A 345 -4.34 17.47 14.14
N ASN A 346 -4.99 16.39 14.59
CA ASN A 346 -4.38 15.31 15.39
C ASN A 346 -4.18 14.02 14.61
N SER A 347 -4.43 14.03 13.30
CA SER A 347 -4.18 12.85 12.45
C SER A 347 -2.70 12.71 12.16
N PRO A 348 -2.08 11.55 12.40
CA PRO A 348 -0.73 11.29 11.93
C PRO A 348 -0.68 11.43 10.41
N ASN A 349 0.32 12.12 9.90
CA ASN A 349 0.54 12.26 8.48
C ASN A 349 2.05 12.30 8.21
N HIS A 350 2.56 11.28 7.52
CA HIS A 350 3.98 11.12 7.18
C HIS A 350 4.13 10.10 6.05
N ASP A 351 5.34 9.91 5.54
CA ASP A 351 5.71 8.86 4.58
C ASP A 351 4.85 8.84 3.29
N GLY A 352 4.78 9.97 2.63
CA GLY A 352 4.21 10.08 1.29
C GLY A 352 2.72 9.73 1.22
N VAL A 353 2.37 8.67 0.48
CA VAL A 353 0.98 8.25 0.27
C VAL A 353 0.53 7.10 1.18
N ARG A 354 1.44 6.59 2.00
CA ARG A 354 1.29 5.37 2.81
C ARG A 354 0.00 5.34 3.64
N LEU A 355 -0.33 6.45 4.31
CA LEU A 355 -1.45 6.49 5.26
C LEU A 355 -2.83 6.64 4.61
N PHE A 356 -2.88 6.96 3.32
CA PHE A 356 -4.13 7.03 2.55
C PHE A 356 -4.12 6.13 1.31
N LEU A 357 -3.27 5.12 1.32
CA LEU A 357 -3.19 4.11 0.25
C LEU A 357 -4.56 3.48 -0.09
N PRO A 358 -5.47 3.22 0.88
CA PRO A 358 -6.79 2.67 0.58
C PRO A 358 -7.72 3.56 -0.27
N ALA A 359 -7.38 4.84 -0.49
CA ALA A 359 -8.13 5.72 -1.41
C ALA A 359 -7.90 5.38 -2.89
N PHE A 360 -6.72 4.83 -3.25
CA PHE A 360 -6.31 4.67 -4.65
C PHE A 360 -7.12 3.64 -5.44
N PRO A 361 -7.58 2.49 -4.89
CA PRO A 361 -8.49 1.60 -5.61
C PRO A 361 -9.78 2.29 -6.07
N PHE A 362 -10.32 3.19 -5.25
CA PHE A 362 -11.52 3.97 -5.56
C PHE A 362 -11.24 5.06 -6.61
N LEU A 363 -10.07 5.72 -6.53
CA LEU A 363 -9.60 6.63 -7.58
C LEU A 363 -9.41 5.91 -8.91
N ALA A 364 -8.86 4.71 -8.90
CA ALA A 364 -8.69 3.88 -10.09
C ALA A 364 -10.02 3.47 -10.71
N LEU A 365 -11.05 3.14 -9.90
CA LEU A 365 -12.40 2.90 -10.39
C LEU A 365 -13.00 4.15 -11.07
N LEU A 366 -12.79 5.35 -10.52
CA LEU A 366 -13.19 6.60 -11.17
C LEU A 366 -12.45 6.83 -12.47
N ALA A 367 -11.16 6.48 -12.55
CA ALA A 367 -10.40 6.54 -13.80
C ALA A 367 -10.92 5.53 -14.85
N GLY A 368 -11.25 4.31 -14.43
CA GLY A 368 -11.89 3.31 -15.28
C GLY A 368 -13.24 3.77 -15.83
N ARG A 369 -14.05 4.41 -14.97
CA ARG A 369 -15.30 5.04 -15.40
C ARG A 369 -15.04 6.15 -16.44
N GLY A 370 -14.03 7.00 -16.22
CA GLY A 370 -13.62 8.03 -17.18
C GLY A 370 -13.23 7.44 -18.54
N ALA A 371 -12.47 6.34 -18.54
CA ALA A 371 -12.12 5.62 -19.77
C ALA A 371 -13.37 5.10 -20.53
N SER A 372 -14.37 4.58 -19.79
CA SER A 372 -15.66 4.17 -20.41
C SER A 372 -16.43 5.36 -21.03
N GLU A 373 -16.38 6.53 -20.41
CA GLU A 373 -16.99 7.75 -20.95
C GLU A 373 -16.27 8.24 -22.22
N VAL A 374 -14.93 8.12 -22.30
CA VAL A 374 -14.17 8.39 -23.54
C VAL A 374 -14.67 7.50 -24.67
N VAL A 375 -14.80 6.18 -24.41
CA VAL A 375 -15.34 5.23 -25.42
C VAL A 375 -16.78 5.59 -25.79
N THR A 376 -17.61 5.97 -24.83
CA THR A 376 -18.99 6.37 -25.07
C THR A 376 -19.08 7.64 -25.92
N ALA A 377 -18.18 8.59 -25.75
CA ALA A 377 -18.09 9.78 -26.58
C ALA A 377 -17.69 9.44 -28.03
N LEU A 378 -16.75 8.51 -28.22
CA LEU A 378 -16.31 8.04 -29.53
C LEU A 378 -17.42 7.28 -30.28
N ARG A 379 -18.23 6.48 -29.58
CA ARG A 379 -19.40 5.76 -30.17
C ARG A 379 -20.43 6.67 -30.85
N LYS A 380 -20.47 7.94 -30.46
CA LYS A 380 -21.38 8.92 -31.12
C LYS A 380 -20.93 9.29 -32.52
N ARG A 381 -19.65 9.08 -32.86
CA ARG A 381 -19.04 9.51 -34.12
C ARG A 381 -18.52 8.35 -34.98
N LEU A 382 -18.14 7.23 -34.38
CA LEU A 382 -17.46 6.10 -35.02
C LEU A 382 -18.24 4.80 -34.82
N ARG A 383 -18.10 3.84 -35.73
CA ARG A 383 -18.74 2.52 -35.68
C ARG A 383 -17.79 1.41 -36.16
N GLY A 384 -18.15 0.17 -35.86
CA GLY A 384 -17.40 -1.00 -36.33
C GLY A 384 -15.94 -1.01 -35.87
N ALA A 385 -15.03 -1.40 -36.74
CA ALA A 385 -13.60 -1.52 -36.48
C ALA A 385 -12.93 -0.18 -36.10
N GLU A 386 -13.39 0.92 -36.73
CA GLU A 386 -12.89 2.27 -36.40
C GLU A 386 -13.15 2.65 -34.94
N LEU A 387 -14.34 2.33 -34.44
CA LEU A 387 -14.66 2.55 -33.04
C LEU A 387 -13.76 1.71 -32.11
N GLY A 388 -13.52 0.44 -32.46
CA GLY A 388 -12.64 -0.44 -31.67
C GLY A 388 -11.24 0.12 -31.57
N LEU A 389 -10.63 0.48 -32.69
CA LEU A 389 -9.30 1.06 -32.75
C LEU A 389 -9.23 2.41 -32.03
N ALA A 390 -10.16 3.33 -32.31
CA ALA A 390 -10.18 4.65 -31.67
C ALA A 390 -10.39 4.55 -30.13
N SER A 391 -11.18 3.57 -29.67
CA SER A 391 -11.39 3.33 -28.24
C SER A 391 -10.12 2.83 -27.57
N ALA A 392 -9.42 1.87 -28.20
CA ALA A 392 -8.14 1.38 -27.71
C ALA A 392 -7.11 2.51 -27.68
N CYS A 393 -6.93 3.25 -28.78
CA CYS A 393 -6.02 4.39 -28.84
C CYS A 393 -6.39 5.47 -27.81
N GLY A 394 -7.67 5.78 -27.65
CA GLY A 394 -8.16 6.79 -26.72
C GLY A 394 -7.84 6.45 -25.25
N VAL A 395 -7.88 5.17 -24.86
CA VAL A 395 -7.48 4.74 -23.50
C VAL A 395 -5.96 4.65 -23.37
N ILE A 396 -5.28 4.13 -24.40
CA ILE A 396 -3.82 3.98 -24.43
C ILE A 396 -3.12 5.33 -24.28
N VAL A 397 -3.60 6.39 -24.90
CA VAL A 397 -3.03 7.76 -24.80
C VAL A 397 -2.89 8.23 -23.35
N PHE A 398 -3.83 7.84 -22.47
CA PHE A 398 -3.77 8.20 -21.04
C PHE A 398 -2.92 7.23 -20.20
N LEU A 399 -2.88 5.94 -20.56
CA LEU A 399 -2.23 4.91 -19.75
C LEU A 399 -0.80 4.61 -20.20
N LEU A 400 -0.45 4.80 -21.47
CA LEU A 400 0.90 4.52 -21.97
C LEU A 400 1.97 5.40 -21.32
N PRO A 401 1.79 6.73 -21.13
CA PRO A 401 2.76 7.52 -20.37
C PRO A 401 2.96 6.99 -18.94
N ALA A 402 1.88 6.60 -18.26
CA ALA A 402 1.95 6.01 -16.92
C ALA A 402 2.76 4.71 -16.92
N TYR A 403 2.57 3.85 -17.93
CA TYR A 403 3.36 2.62 -18.09
C TYR A 403 4.85 2.92 -18.28
N LEU A 404 5.19 3.82 -19.20
CA LEU A 404 6.57 4.18 -19.49
C LEU A 404 7.27 4.78 -18.27
N GLN A 405 6.58 5.64 -17.52
CA GLN A 405 7.09 6.21 -16.27
C GLN A 405 7.29 5.14 -15.20
N THR A 406 6.33 4.24 -15.01
CA THR A 406 6.41 3.17 -14.02
C THR A 406 7.59 2.24 -14.29
N VAL A 407 7.84 1.89 -15.56
CA VAL A 407 9.01 1.10 -15.96
C VAL A 407 10.31 1.88 -15.76
N ALA A 408 10.33 3.15 -16.15
CA ALA A 408 11.54 3.98 -16.07
C ALA A 408 11.99 4.30 -14.64
N ILE A 409 11.07 4.25 -13.66
CA ILE A 409 11.39 4.58 -12.27
C ILE A 409 11.77 3.35 -11.42
N SER A 410 11.56 2.12 -11.94
CA SER A 410 11.94 0.89 -11.26
C SER A 410 13.43 0.90 -10.91
N PRO A 411 13.82 0.46 -9.69
CA PRO A 411 13.00 -0.06 -8.59
C PRO A 411 12.56 1.01 -7.56
N TYR A 412 12.75 2.29 -7.85
CA TYR A 412 12.56 3.43 -6.92
C TYR A 412 11.12 3.96 -6.91
N TYR A 413 10.14 3.08 -6.88
CA TYR A 413 8.71 3.40 -7.03
C TYR A 413 8.18 4.42 -6.03
N LEU A 414 8.64 4.39 -4.77
CA LEU A 414 8.21 5.33 -3.73
C LEU A 414 8.73 6.75 -3.93
N SER A 415 9.77 6.92 -4.76
CA SER A 415 10.39 8.22 -5.10
C SER A 415 9.73 8.89 -6.31
N TYR A 416 8.67 8.29 -6.88
CA TYR A 416 7.99 8.83 -8.05
C TYR A 416 7.28 10.16 -7.80
N TYR A 417 7.48 11.10 -8.72
CA TYR A 417 6.71 12.32 -8.89
C TYR A 417 6.38 12.53 -10.37
N ASN A 418 5.18 13.07 -10.64
CA ASN A 418 4.72 13.29 -12.02
C ASN A 418 5.17 14.65 -12.58
N GLU A 419 4.81 14.91 -13.84
CA GLU A 419 5.23 16.12 -14.57
C GLU A 419 4.55 17.40 -14.07
N LEU A 420 3.43 17.33 -13.31
CA LEU A 420 2.78 18.54 -12.74
C LEU A 420 3.72 19.28 -11.79
N ILE A 421 4.60 18.54 -11.09
CA ILE A 421 5.61 19.12 -10.21
C ILE A 421 6.99 19.20 -10.88
N GLY A 422 7.12 18.73 -12.14
CA GLY A 422 8.38 18.69 -12.89
C GLY A 422 9.18 17.40 -12.66
N GLY A 423 8.49 16.28 -12.39
CA GLY A 423 9.12 14.99 -12.09
C GLY A 423 9.90 15.00 -10.77
N VAL A 424 10.83 14.06 -10.61
CA VAL A 424 11.68 13.96 -9.41
C VAL A 424 12.56 15.21 -9.23
N PRO A 425 13.22 15.78 -10.25
CA PRO A 425 14.00 17.00 -10.10
C PRO A 425 13.15 18.24 -9.70
N GLY A 426 11.96 18.36 -10.28
CA GLY A 426 11.07 19.47 -9.95
C GLY A 426 10.49 19.35 -8.54
N ALA A 427 10.25 18.14 -8.06
CA ALA A 427 9.83 17.87 -6.69
C ALA A 427 10.94 18.20 -5.69
N GLU A 428 12.18 17.84 -5.99
CA GLU A 428 13.35 18.20 -5.19
C GLU A 428 13.50 19.72 -5.05
N GLN A 429 13.46 20.45 -6.17
CA GLN A 429 13.57 21.92 -6.18
C GLN A 429 12.47 22.61 -5.37
N ARG A 430 11.29 21.98 -5.24
CA ARG A 430 10.17 22.48 -4.43
C ARG A 430 10.18 21.99 -2.99
N GLY A 431 11.26 21.31 -2.58
CA GLY A 431 11.43 20.85 -1.21
C GLY A 431 10.49 19.73 -0.81
N MET A 432 10.26 18.76 -1.71
CA MET A 432 9.52 17.53 -1.38
C MET A 432 10.45 16.46 -0.83
N GLU A 433 9.93 15.54 -0.01
CA GLU A 433 10.68 14.37 0.45
C GLU A 433 10.90 13.39 -0.71
N MET A 434 12.15 13.12 -1.05
CA MET A 434 12.49 12.29 -2.21
C MET A 434 12.35 10.81 -1.92
N THR A 435 12.75 10.39 -0.72
CA THR A 435 12.68 9.00 -0.27
C THR A 435 12.48 8.98 1.24
N TYR A 436 11.86 7.93 1.78
CA TYR A 436 11.46 7.96 3.20
C TYR A 436 11.55 6.61 3.93
N TRP A 437 11.65 5.49 3.23
CA TRP A 437 11.49 4.17 3.87
C TRP A 437 12.68 3.22 3.65
N TYR A 438 13.81 3.70 3.18
CA TYR A 438 15.04 2.96 2.83
C TYR A 438 14.91 2.03 1.60
N ASP A 439 13.79 2.00 0.91
CA ASP A 439 13.56 1.25 -0.32
C ASP A 439 14.58 1.56 -1.43
N ALA A 440 15.19 2.73 -1.40
CA ALA A 440 16.26 3.12 -2.32
C ALA A 440 17.62 2.48 -2.01
N ILE A 441 17.83 1.88 -0.84
CA ILE A 441 19.00 1.08 -0.51
C ILE A 441 18.84 -0.30 -1.17
N THR A 442 18.97 -0.34 -2.48
CA THR A 442 18.75 -1.57 -3.27
C THR A 442 19.84 -2.62 -3.02
N PRO A 443 19.57 -3.91 -3.29
CA PRO A 443 20.61 -4.95 -3.22
C PRO A 443 21.87 -4.61 -4.01
N ALA A 444 21.71 -4.06 -5.21
CA ALA A 444 22.85 -3.63 -6.04
C ALA A 444 23.69 -2.52 -5.38
N PHE A 445 23.03 -1.59 -4.67
CA PHE A 445 23.77 -0.56 -3.92
C PHE A 445 24.53 -1.18 -2.74
N VAL A 446 23.92 -2.13 -2.00
CA VAL A 446 24.58 -2.82 -0.88
C VAL A 446 25.77 -3.67 -1.36
N GLU A 447 25.65 -4.35 -2.51
CA GLU A 447 26.75 -5.07 -3.14
C GLU A 447 27.92 -4.13 -3.46
N ARG A 448 27.66 -2.98 -4.07
CA ARG A 448 28.67 -1.96 -4.34
C ARG A 448 29.28 -1.37 -3.06
N LEU A 449 28.48 -1.21 -2.00
CA LEU A 449 28.95 -0.77 -0.70
C LEU A 449 29.95 -1.78 -0.10
N ASN A 450 29.61 -3.08 -0.18
CA ASN A 450 30.49 -4.17 0.23
C ASN A 450 31.81 -4.22 -0.56
N GLU A 451 31.82 -3.83 -1.84
CA GLU A 451 33.02 -3.80 -2.67
C GLU A 451 33.93 -2.59 -2.38
N ILE A 452 33.34 -1.41 -2.16
CA ILE A 452 34.08 -0.14 -2.02
C ILE A 452 34.70 0.01 -0.63
N LEU A 453 33.98 -0.43 0.42
CA LEU A 453 34.49 -0.29 1.78
C LEU A 453 35.65 -1.26 2.03
N PRO A 454 36.80 -0.78 2.57
CA PRO A 454 37.90 -1.64 2.95
C PRO A 454 37.50 -2.64 4.05
N PRO A 455 38.28 -3.71 4.27
CA PRO A 455 38.10 -4.56 5.44
C PRO A 455 38.13 -3.74 6.74
N ASP A 456 37.30 -4.13 7.72
CA ASP A 456 37.17 -3.49 9.04
C ASP A 456 36.83 -1.99 8.98
N ALA A 457 36.16 -1.53 7.91
CA ALA A 457 35.78 -0.14 7.75
C ALA A 457 34.86 0.33 8.89
N GLU A 458 35.07 1.59 9.34
CA GLU A 458 34.16 2.28 10.23
C GLU A 458 33.20 3.14 9.40
N LEU A 459 31.90 2.81 9.51
CA LEU A 459 30.83 3.43 8.74
C LEU A 459 29.79 4.07 9.69
N ALA A 460 29.75 5.40 9.73
CA ALA A 460 28.60 6.07 10.30
C ALA A 460 27.42 6.04 9.31
N THR A 461 26.21 5.98 9.85
CA THR A 461 24.99 5.90 9.04
C THR A 461 23.91 6.86 9.55
N PHE A 462 23.22 7.49 8.63
CA PHE A 462 22.14 8.42 8.90
C PHE A 462 20.88 8.05 8.11
N PRO A 463 19.69 8.14 8.70
CA PRO A 463 19.36 8.62 10.05
C PRO A 463 19.44 7.56 11.15
N SER A 464 19.78 6.32 10.87
CA SER A 464 19.87 5.28 11.90
C SER A 464 20.83 4.15 11.53
N GLN A 465 21.57 3.69 12.53
CA GLN A 465 22.45 2.51 12.43
C GLN A 465 21.66 1.19 12.42
N ASP A 466 20.52 1.13 13.12
CA ASP A 466 19.76 -0.12 13.32
C ASP A 466 19.35 -0.78 12.00
N TYR A 467 19.05 0.02 10.99
CA TYR A 467 18.73 -0.49 9.65
C TYR A 467 19.91 -1.25 9.03
N PHE A 468 21.13 -0.71 9.13
CA PHE A 468 22.33 -1.32 8.55
C PHE A 468 22.81 -2.53 9.38
N LEU A 469 22.65 -2.48 10.71
CA LEU A 469 22.82 -3.65 11.57
C LEU A 469 21.85 -4.78 11.19
N ALA A 470 20.61 -4.44 10.87
CA ALA A 470 19.66 -5.43 10.38
C ALA A 470 20.07 -6.02 9.01
N LEU A 471 20.66 -5.23 8.10
CA LEU A 471 21.20 -5.75 6.83
C LEU A 471 22.38 -6.72 7.06
N GLN A 472 23.23 -6.49 8.06
CA GLN A 472 24.26 -7.44 8.49
C GLN A 472 23.63 -8.73 9.02
N GLY A 473 22.64 -8.64 9.93
CA GLY A 473 21.91 -9.80 10.43
C GLY A 473 21.18 -10.61 9.34
N LEU A 474 20.85 -10.00 8.23
CA LEU A 474 20.28 -10.65 7.03
C LEU A 474 21.37 -11.15 6.05
N GLY A 475 22.66 -11.01 6.37
CA GLY A 475 23.78 -11.40 5.52
C GLY A 475 23.88 -10.60 4.21
N ARG A 476 23.36 -9.36 4.18
CA ARG A 476 23.38 -8.48 3.01
C ARG A 476 24.58 -7.53 3.03
N LEU A 477 24.87 -6.97 4.21
CA LEU A 477 26.04 -6.14 4.45
C LEU A 477 27.10 -6.97 5.17
N ARG A 478 28.38 -6.79 4.82
CA ARG A 478 29.49 -7.51 5.43
C ARG A 478 29.59 -7.27 6.94
N ASP A 479 29.83 -8.32 7.70
CA ASP A 479 29.88 -8.28 9.18
C ASP A 479 31.14 -7.60 9.73
N ASP A 480 32.22 -7.50 8.93
CA ASP A 480 33.45 -6.81 9.32
C ASP A 480 33.32 -5.28 9.30
N ILE A 481 32.28 -4.72 8.68
CA ILE A 481 32.02 -3.28 8.69
C ILE A 481 31.45 -2.89 10.05
N ARG A 482 32.16 -2.02 10.75
CA ARG A 482 31.73 -1.50 12.06
C ARG A 482 30.75 -0.34 11.88
N ILE A 483 29.47 -0.60 12.17
CA ILE A 483 28.39 0.38 12.06
C ILE A 483 28.35 1.28 13.30
N SER A 484 28.16 2.59 13.09
CA SER A 484 28.04 3.61 14.15
C SER A 484 26.94 4.61 13.77
N ASP A 485 26.38 5.30 14.74
CA ASP A 485 25.52 6.48 14.57
C ASP A 485 26.23 7.79 14.93
N THR A 486 27.51 7.70 15.30
CA THR A 486 28.30 8.84 15.77
C THR A 486 29.43 9.20 14.81
N LEU A 487 29.68 10.49 14.65
CA LEU A 487 30.83 11.05 13.96
C LEU A 487 31.92 11.46 14.97
N PRO A 488 33.20 11.50 14.60
CA PRO A 488 33.72 11.30 13.24
C PRO A 488 34.05 9.83 12.94
N THR A 489 33.75 9.42 11.71
CA THR A 489 34.19 8.14 11.12
C THR A 489 34.73 8.40 9.71
N PRO A 490 35.63 7.56 9.14
CA PRO A 490 36.17 7.75 7.80
C PRO A 490 35.11 7.74 6.70
N TYR A 491 34.01 7.02 6.90
CA TYR A 491 32.91 6.87 5.96
C TYR A 491 31.59 7.24 6.60
N TYR A 492 30.76 7.99 5.86
CA TYR A 492 29.43 8.39 6.28
C TYR A 492 28.41 8.09 5.18
N LEU A 493 27.43 7.25 5.49
CA LEU A 493 26.35 6.93 4.58
C LEU A 493 25.11 7.73 4.98
N ILE A 494 24.65 8.59 4.09
CA ILE A 494 23.46 9.43 4.29
C ILE A 494 22.34 8.91 3.42
N TYR A 495 21.24 8.48 4.02
CA TYR A 495 19.98 8.22 3.33
C TYR A 495 19.19 9.51 3.18
N GLY A 496 18.69 9.80 1.99
CA GLY A 496 18.11 11.08 1.59
C GLY A 496 16.76 11.44 2.22
N ARG A 497 16.50 11.03 3.47
CA ARG A 497 15.34 11.44 4.25
C ARG A 497 15.54 12.86 4.79
N ARG A 498 15.27 13.83 3.93
CA ARG A 498 15.60 15.26 4.17
C ARG A 498 14.86 15.88 5.35
N GLY A 499 13.68 15.37 5.68
CA GLY A 499 12.95 15.79 6.86
C GLY A 499 13.73 15.61 8.18
N MET A 500 14.70 14.70 8.19
CA MET A 500 15.56 14.42 9.34
C MET A 500 16.93 15.09 9.27
N PHE A 501 17.32 15.70 8.14
CA PHE A 501 18.63 16.32 7.96
C PHE A 501 18.90 17.41 9.00
N THR A 502 20.05 17.31 9.66
CA THR A 502 20.65 18.37 10.46
C THR A 502 21.47 19.30 9.56
N PRO A 503 22.01 20.41 10.10
CA PRO A 503 22.94 21.26 9.32
C PRO A 503 24.16 20.50 8.77
N VAL A 504 24.62 19.43 9.43
CA VAL A 504 25.76 18.61 8.99
C VAL A 504 25.40 17.83 7.71
N GLU A 505 24.28 17.12 7.71
CA GLU A 505 23.83 16.36 6.51
C GLU A 505 23.54 17.30 5.36
N TRP A 506 22.93 18.48 5.61
CA TRP A 506 22.71 19.49 4.57
C TRP A 506 24.00 20.02 3.99
N GLN A 507 25.05 20.25 4.81
CA GLN A 507 26.35 20.69 4.34
C GLN A 507 27.04 19.61 3.49
N ILE A 508 27.10 18.37 3.99
CA ILE A 508 27.72 17.25 3.27
C ILE A 508 27.01 17.04 1.93
N TYR A 509 25.68 16.97 1.94
CA TYR A 509 24.87 16.77 0.73
C TYR A 509 25.12 17.82 -0.36
N ARG A 510 25.40 19.07 0.03
CA ARG A 510 25.62 20.18 -0.93
C ARG A 510 27.06 20.29 -1.39
N ASP A 511 28.00 20.08 -0.48
CA ASP A 511 29.38 20.52 -0.66
C ASP A 511 30.38 19.37 -0.89
N VAL A 512 30.01 18.13 -0.54
CA VAL A 512 30.89 16.96 -0.63
C VAL A 512 30.42 16.04 -1.76
N ARG A 513 31.36 15.59 -2.59
CA ARG A 513 31.07 14.57 -3.60
C ARG A 513 30.99 13.19 -2.97
N PRO A 514 29.91 12.42 -3.20
CA PRO A 514 29.82 11.05 -2.70
C PRO A 514 30.82 10.12 -3.43
N LEU A 515 31.29 9.10 -2.72
CA LEU A 515 32.07 7.97 -3.27
C LEU A 515 31.19 7.00 -4.05
N LEU A 516 29.95 6.82 -3.58
CA LEU A 516 28.93 5.98 -4.16
C LEU A 516 27.58 6.65 -3.94
N THR A 517 26.72 6.65 -4.93
CA THR A 517 25.39 7.27 -4.81
C THR A 517 24.30 6.40 -5.44
N VAL A 518 23.09 6.53 -4.91
CA VAL A 518 21.83 6.13 -5.55
C VAL A 518 21.19 7.37 -6.09
N GLU A 519 21.02 7.44 -7.39
CA GLU A 519 20.42 8.60 -8.06
C GLU A 519 19.20 8.19 -8.88
N LEU A 520 18.20 9.07 -8.88
CA LEU A 520 17.04 8.96 -9.74
C LEU A 520 16.82 10.27 -10.49
N GLN A 521 16.92 10.23 -11.82
CA GLN A 521 16.81 11.41 -12.69
C GLN A 521 17.75 12.57 -12.28
N GLY A 522 18.97 12.23 -11.78
CA GLY A 522 19.94 13.19 -11.32
C GLY A 522 19.72 13.74 -9.91
N VAL A 523 18.77 13.16 -9.16
CA VAL A 523 18.52 13.51 -7.74
C VAL A 523 19.05 12.39 -6.87
N GLU A 524 19.90 12.73 -5.91
CA GLU A 524 20.45 11.78 -4.95
C GLU A 524 19.38 11.32 -3.94
N LEU A 525 19.25 9.99 -3.82
CA LEU A 525 18.39 9.31 -2.84
C LEU A 525 19.19 8.76 -1.65
N ALA A 526 20.46 8.42 -1.84
CA ALA A 526 21.39 8.00 -0.80
C ALA A 526 22.81 8.20 -1.29
N GLY A 527 23.75 8.51 -0.41
CA GLY A 527 25.15 8.71 -0.74
C GLY A 527 26.10 8.19 0.34
N LEU A 528 27.20 7.56 -0.10
CA LEU A 528 28.35 7.24 0.74
C LEU A 528 29.39 8.34 0.58
N TYR A 529 29.79 8.99 1.66
CA TYR A 529 30.73 10.08 1.67
C TYR A 529 32.01 9.71 2.42
N ARG A 530 33.12 10.29 2.00
CA ARG A 530 34.32 10.30 2.82
C ARG A 530 34.23 11.50 3.77
N TYR A 531 34.13 11.22 5.05
CA TYR A 531 34.06 12.25 6.06
C TYR A 531 35.47 12.53 6.61
N GLN A 532 35.91 13.79 6.46
CA GLN A 532 37.08 14.30 7.15
C GLN A 532 36.61 15.45 8.02
N PRO A 533 36.76 15.37 9.34
CA PRO A 533 36.46 16.51 10.18
C PRO A 533 37.28 17.71 9.68
N THR A 534 36.63 18.82 9.39
CA THR A 534 37.34 20.10 9.24
C THR A 534 37.73 20.52 10.64
N ASP A 535 39.05 20.65 10.88
CA ASP A 535 39.65 21.18 12.10
C ASP A 535 39.05 22.53 12.51
#